data_fe8f6878159a163939192f2426310d15
#
_entry.id   fe8f6878159a163939192f2426310d15
#
_cell.length_a   1.000
_cell.length_b   1.000
_cell.length_c   1.000
_cell.angle_alpha   90.00
_cell.angle_beta   90.00
_cell.angle_gamma   90.00
#
_symmetry.space_group_name_H-M   'P 1'
#
loop_
_entity.id
_entity.type
_entity.pdbx_description
1 polymer ?
#
loop_
_entity_poly.entity_id
_entity_poly.type
_entity_poly.pdbx_seq_one_letter_code
_entity_poly.pdbx_strand_id
1 'polypeptide(L)'
;GEDPSTLAPNPLDAQTPVTCEYKRVEMATTPENALVGLGLVLGSALDRKRTIAADILFEALLGSNEAPVKKAILAAGLGGNVVSYTAAESLQPYELIMLQNAQPGVARELRRVFQDACRDLCEHGVPRERLEAIISSNEYDLRQRDYGIADGVAIACDALSTWLYDDDAATLALKYGPVYEELRGELDGSYFEDLLRELVLENDHMALVEL
;
A
#
# COMPACT_ATOMS: atom_id res chain seq x y z
N GLY A 1 36.06 0.88 19.59
CA GLY A 1 35.03 0.82 18.58
C GLY A 1 35.34 -0.33 17.66
N GLU A 2 34.38 -1.15 17.35
CA GLU A 2 34.52 -2.19 16.34
C GLU A 2 34.84 -1.53 14.98
N ASP A 3 35.75 -2.13 14.22
CA ASP A 3 36.12 -1.65 12.91
C ASP A 3 34.89 -1.75 11.97
N PRO A 4 34.39 -0.66 11.39
CA PRO A 4 33.21 -0.69 10.50
C PRO A 4 33.39 -1.63 9.30
N SER A 5 34.66 -1.94 8.90
CA SER A 5 34.95 -2.88 7.82
C SER A 5 34.70 -4.34 8.19
N THR A 6 34.51 -4.65 9.48
CA THR A 6 34.20 -6.01 9.95
C THR A 6 32.69 -6.27 10.05
N LEU A 7 31.86 -5.23 9.92
CA LEU A 7 30.42 -5.39 9.75
C LEU A 7 30.21 -5.86 8.31
N ALA A 8 30.10 -7.17 8.12
CA ALA A 8 29.58 -7.68 6.86
C ALA A 8 28.27 -6.93 6.55
N PRO A 9 28.09 -6.37 5.33
CA PRO A 9 26.81 -5.86 4.96
C PRO A 9 25.82 -7.00 5.19
N ASN A 10 24.91 -6.80 6.15
CA ASN A 10 23.80 -7.71 6.32
C ASN A 10 22.91 -7.46 5.09
N PRO A 11 22.94 -8.34 4.05
CA PRO A 11 22.01 -8.16 2.96
C PRO A 11 20.63 -8.23 3.60
N LEU A 12 19.85 -7.17 3.42
CA LEU A 12 18.45 -7.16 3.81
C LEU A 12 17.76 -8.15 2.88
N ASP A 13 17.73 -9.41 3.27
CA ASP A 13 16.99 -10.42 2.54
C ASP A 13 15.51 -10.07 2.57
N ALA A 14 14.86 -10.20 1.42
CA ALA A 14 13.42 -10.08 1.35
C ALA A 14 12.79 -11.14 2.27
N GLN A 15 11.81 -10.72 3.05
CA GLN A 15 11.05 -11.64 3.90
C GLN A 15 10.30 -12.65 3.03
N THR A 16 10.38 -13.91 3.39
CA THR A 16 9.54 -14.95 2.76
C THR A 16 8.06 -14.70 3.10
N PRO A 17 7.12 -15.04 2.19
CA PRO A 17 5.71 -14.87 2.44
C PRO A 17 5.29 -15.47 3.79
N VAL A 18 4.62 -14.63 4.59
CA VAL A 18 3.96 -15.05 5.83
C VAL A 18 2.49 -15.19 5.50
N THR A 19 2.06 -16.45 5.33
CA THR A 19 0.64 -16.74 5.08
C THR A 19 -0.19 -16.22 6.24
N CYS A 20 -1.12 -15.35 5.94
CA CYS A 20 -2.06 -14.63 6.77
C CYS A 20 -2.15 -15.09 8.22
N GLU A 21 -1.13 -14.77 8.98
CA GLU A 21 -1.10 -15.10 10.39
C GLU A 21 -2.02 -14.09 11.12
N TYR A 22 -3.06 -14.62 11.73
CA TYR A 22 -3.87 -13.83 12.64
C TYR A 22 -3.16 -13.71 13.98
N LYS A 23 -2.92 -12.49 14.43
CA LYS A 23 -2.38 -12.20 15.75
C LYS A 23 -3.28 -11.24 16.49
N ARG A 24 -3.64 -11.60 17.71
CA ARG A 24 -4.31 -10.69 18.65
C ARG A 24 -3.30 -10.21 19.69
N VAL A 25 -3.29 -8.90 19.91
CA VAL A 25 -2.48 -8.22 20.92
C VAL A 25 -3.42 -7.44 21.84
N GLU A 26 -3.23 -7.53 23.14
CA GLU A 26 -4.02 -6.79 24.12
C GLU A 26 -3.16 -5.67 24.70
N MET A 27 -3.70 -4.47 24.71
CA MET A 27 -3.10 -3.29 25.27
C MET A 27 -4.11 -2.59 26.20
N ALA A 28 -3.65 -2.12 27.35
CA ALA A 28 -4.50 -1.35 28.28
C ALA A 28 -4.83 0.01 27.66
N THR A 29 -6.03 0.13 27.09
CA THR A 29 -6.56 1.35 26.50
C THR A 29 -8.08 1.42 26.71
N THR A 30 -8.73 2.45 26.16
CA THR A 30 -10.20 2.52 26.15
C THR A 30 -10.77 1.61 25.06
N PRO A 31 -11.97 1.03 25.24
CA PRO A 31 -12.60 0.14 24.24
C PRO A 31 -12.76 0.77 22.85
N GLU A 32 -12.92 2.10 22.79
CA GLU A 32 -13.07 2.85 21.55
C GLU A 32 -11.79 2.87 20.69
N ASN A 33 -10.66 2.43 21.23
CA ASN A 33 -9.37 2.40 20.52
C ASN A 33 -9.02 1.04 19.92
N ALA A 34 -9.95 0.09 19.89
CA ALA A 34 -9.70 -1.20 19.25
C ALA A 34 -9.43 -1.02 17.75
N LEU A 35 -8.39 -1.68 17.26
CA LEU A 35 -7.94 -1.61 15.87
C LEU A 35 -7.87 -3.02 15.27
N VAL A 36 -8.22 -3.12 14.00
CA VAL A 36 -7.88 -4.30 13.20
C VAL A 36 -7.06 -3.84 12.00
N GLY A 37 -5.85 -4.36 11.86
CA GLY A 37 -4.94 -4.09 10.76
C GLY A 37 -4.83 -5.29 9.82
N LEU A 38 -4.93 -5.03 8.51
CA LEU A 38 -4.60 -5.96 7.44
C LEU A 38 -3.40 -5.40 6.68
N GLY A 39 -2.29 -6.12 6.70
CA GLY A 39 -1.06 -5.79 5.99
C GLY A 39 -0.88 -6.67 4.76
N LEU A 40 -0.43 -6.08 3.65
CA LEU A 40 -0.21 -6.73 2.35
C LEU A 40 1.16 -6.31 1.83
N VAL A 41 2.05 -7.24 1.53
CA VAL A 41 3.29 -6.90 0.82
C VAL A 41 3.01 -6.74 -0.66
N LEU A 42 3.49 -5.63 -1.25
CA LEU A 42 3.19 -5.22 -2.62
C LEU A 42 4.22 -5.71 -3.65
N GLY A 43 5.41 -6.10 -3.20
CA GLY A 43 6.50 -6.54 -4.06
C GLY A 43 7.84 -5.95 -3.64
N SER A 44 8.64 -5.47 -4.60
CA SER A 44 9.96 -4.87 -4.37
C SER A 44 9.94 -3.36 -4.55
N ALA A 45 10.69 -2.62 -3.72
CA ALA A 45 10.92 -1.18 -3.89
C ALA A 45 11.57 -0.82 -5.24
N LEU A 46 12.26 -1.77 -5.86
CA LEU A 46 12.90 -1.59 -7.16
C LEU A 46 11.91 -1.70 -8.34
N ASP A 47 10.72 -2.27 -8.12
CA ASP A 47 9.63 -2.26 -9.11
C ASP A 47 8.77 -0.99 -8.95
N ARG A 48 9.25 0.13 -9.49
CA ARG A 48 8.60 1.44 -9.35
C ARG A 48 7.23 1.51 -9.99
N LYS A 49 7.05 0.88 -11.15
CA LYS A 49 5.74 0.86 -11.82
C LYS A 49 4.71 0.18 -10.93
N ARG A 50 5.04 -1.00 -10.40
CA ARG A 50 4.17 -1.76 -9.50
C ARG A 50 3.86 -1.01 -8.22
N THR A 51 4.88 -0.40 -7.59
CA THR A 51 4.69 0.34 -6.33
C THR A 51 3.79 1.55 -6.51
N ILE A 52 4.02 2.37 -7.55
CA ILE A 52 3.20 3.55 -7.85
C ILE A 52 1.78 3.13 -8.27
N ALA A 53 1.66 2.08 -9.08
CA ALA A 53 0.35 1.56 -9.47
C ALA A 53 -0.46 1.03 -8.28
N ALA A 54 0.19 0.35 -7.33
CA ALA A 54 -0.45 -0.13 -6.11
C ALA A 54 -0.94 1.03 -5.23
N ASP A 55 -0.12 2.07 -5.05
CA ASP A 55 -0.49 3.27 -4.30
C ASP A 55 -1.73 3.95 -4.92
N ILE A 56 -1.72 4.20 -6.23
CA ILE A 56 -2.86 4.74 -6.98
C ILE A 56 -4.10 3.86 -6.82
N LEU A 57 -3.93 2.55 -6.93
CA LEU A 57 -5.02 1.59 -6.81
C LEU A 57 -5.63 1.62 -5.42
N PHE A 58 -4.85 1.53 -4.35
CA PHE A 58 -5.37 1.56 -2.99
C PHE A 58 -5.97 2.91 -2.62
N GLU A 59 -5.43 4.03 -3.11
CA GLU A 59 -6.07 5.34 -2.99
C GLU A 59 -7.45 5.35 -3.70
N ALA A 60 -7.55 4.77 -4.90
CA ALA A 60 -8.83 4.65 -5.60
C ALA A 60 -9.86 3.80 -4.84
N LEU A 61 -9.41 2.77 -4.12
CA LEU A 61 -10.26 1.81 -3.43
C LEU A 61 -10.64 2.25 -2.01
N LEU A 62 -9.80 3.03 -1.32
CA LEU A 62 -9.88 3.30 0.11
C LEU A 62 -9.77 4.80 0.48
N GLY A 63 -9.24 5.66 -0.39
CA GLY A 63 -8.82 7.03 -0.08
C GLY A 63 -9.96 7.99 0.26
N SER A 64 -11.23 7.67 -0.06
CA SER A 64 -12.39 8.49 0.29
C SER A 64 -13.56 7.66 0.77
N ASN A 65 -14.54 8.26 1.45
CA ASN A 65 -15.73 7.56 1.91
C ASN A 65 -16.61 7.02 0.77
N GLU A 66 -16.45 7.57 -0.44
CA GLU A 66 -17.10 7.08 -1.65
C GLU A 66 -16.27 6.03 -2.41
N ALA A 67 -15.06 5.72 -1.92
CA ALA A 67 -14.23 4.68 -2.49
C ALA A 67 -14.88 3.30 -2.30
N PRO A 68 -14.90 2.45 -3.34
CA PRO A 68 -15.78 1.27 -3.35
C PRO A 68 -15.49 0.28 -2.23
N VAL A 69 -14.24 -0.02 -1.95
CA VAL A 69 -13.86 -0.97 -0.91
C VAL A 69 -14.07 -0.38 0.48
N LYS A 70 -13.71 0.89 0.70
CA LYS A 70 -13.99 1.59 1.97
C LYS A 70 -15.47 1.60 2.27
N LYS A 71 -16.29 1.91 1.27
CA LYS A 71 -17.74 1.92 1.39
C LYS A 71 -18.31 0.55 1.76
N ALA A 72 -17.81 -0.53 1.16
CA ALA A 72 -18.20 -1.89 1.48
C ALA A 72 -17.86 -2.25 2.94
N ILE A 73 -16.64 -1.91 3.41
CA ILE A 73 -16.23 -2.17 4.79
C ILE A 73 -17.07 -1.37 5.79
N LEU A 74 -17.31 -0.08 5.52
CA LEU A 74 -18.14 0.76 6.39
C LEU A 74 -19.61 0.27 6.43
N ALA A 75 -20.15 -0.18 5.30
CA ALA A 75 -21.52 -0.74 5.22
C ALA A 75 -21.67 -2.05 6.01
N ALA A 76 -20.59 -2.81 6.19
CA ALA A 76 -20.58 -4.02 7.01
C ALA A 76 -20.71 -3.73 8.51
N GLY A 77 -20.50 -2.47 8.96
CA GLY A 77 -20.70 -2.06 10.34
C GLY A 77 -19.71 -2.67 11.33
N LEU A 78 -18.52 -3.07 10.89
CA LEU A 78 -17.51 -3.76 11.72
C LEU A 78 -16.71 -2.80 12.61
N GLY A 79 -16.73 -1.50 12.32
CA GLY A 79 -16.01 -0.46 13.04
C GLY A 79 -16.44 0.93 12.60
N GLY A 80 -15.72 1.96 13.11
CA GLY A 80 -16.10 3.36 12.92
C GLY A 80 -15.50 4.03 11.67
N ASN A 81 -14.31 3.64 11.26
CA ASN A 81 -13.62 4.22 10.11
C ASN A 81 -12.57 3.27 9.55
N VAL A 82 -12.22 3.46 8.29
CA VAL A 82 -11.12 2.75 7.61
C VAL A 82 -10.11 3.78 7.13
N VAL A 83 -8.84 3.55 7.44
CA VAL A 83 -7.71 4.29 6.90
C VAL A 83 -6.75 3.31 6.24
N SER A 84 -6.07 3.76 5.19
CA SER A 84 -5.03 2.98 4.53
C SER A 84 -3.75 3.79 4.40
N TYR A 85 -2.64 3.09 4.26
CA TYR A 85 -1.32 3.68 4.14
C TYR A 85 -0.40 2.78 3.33
N THR A 86 0.15 3.31 2.26
CA THR A 86 1.18 2.65 1.45
C THR A 86 2.57 3.04 1.97
N ALA A 87 3.33 2.08 2.49
CA ALA A 87 4.73 2.25 2.88
C ALA A 87 5.64 1.88 1.71
N ALA A 88 5.99 2.87 0.90
CA ALA A 88 6.76 2.67 -0.34
C ALA A 88 8.29 2.62 -0.12
N GLU A 89 8.79 3.04 1.05
CA GLU A 89 10.21 3.23 1.33
C GLU A 89 10.91 1.96 1.84
N SER A 90 10.17 0.90 2.09
CA SER A 90 10.71 -0.38 2.55
C SER A 90 11.24 -1.22 1.38
N LEU A 91 12.22 -2.11 1.63
CA LEU A 91 12.69 -3.10 0.63
C LEU A 91 11.53 -3.85 -0.03
N GLN A 92 10.55 -4.22 0.78
CA GLN A 92 9.28 -4.75 0.34
C GLN A 92 8.18 -3.74 0.73
N PRO A 93 7.76 -2.88 -0.20
CA PRO A 93 6.63 -1.99 0.02
C PRO A 93 5.40 -2.77 0.50
N TYR A 94 4.63 -2.15 1.37
CA TYR A 94 3.42 -2.79 1.88
C TYR A 94 2.27 -1.80 2.01
N GLU A 95 1.07 -2.31 1.91
CA GLU A 95 -0.16 -1.60 2.23
C GLU A 95 -0.63 -2.01 3.62
N LEU A 96 -1.03 -1.04 4.41
CA LEU A 96 -1.65 -1.25 5.71
C LEU A 96 -3.07 -0.67 5.69
N ILE A 97 -4.06 -1.52 5.89
CA ILE A 97 -5.47 -1.15 5.98
C ILE A 97 -5.90 -1.30 7.44
N MET A 98 -6.36 -0.23 8.05
CA MET A 98 -6.73 -0.20 9.47
C MET A 98 -8.20 0.13 9.65
N LEU A 99 -8.94 -0.77 10.28
CA LEU A 99 -10.28 -0.52 10.79
C LEU A 99 -10.18 0.05 12.20
N GLN A 100 -10.61 1.29 12.37
CA GLN A 100 -10.62 2.01 13.64
C GLN A 100 -11.93 1.80 14.40
N ASN A 101 -11.88 1.83 15.72
CA ASN A 101 -13.02 1.58 16.59
C ASN A 101 -13.71 0.25 16.22
N ALA A 102 -12.88 -0.77 16.01
CA ALA A 102 -13.32 -2.09 15.58
C ALA A 102 -14.14 -2.80 16.66
N GLN A 103 -15.15 -3.54 16.26
CA GLN A 103 -15.82 -4.46 17.19
C GLN A 103 -14.89 -5.63 17.52
N PRO A 104 -14.98 -6.21 18.72
CA PRO A 104 -14.14 -7.36 19.09
C PRO A 104 -14.38 -8.57 18.17
N GLY A 105 -13.30 -9.20 17.73
CA GLY A 105 -13.35 -10.45 16.99
C GLY A 105 -13.75 -10.33 15.52
N VAL A 106 -13.77 -9.11 14.93
CA VAL A 106 -14.18 -8.90 13.53
C VAL A 106 -13.07 -9.05 12.51
N ALA A 107 -11.85 -9.36 12.95
CA ALA A 107 -10.68 -9.39 12.06
C ALA A 107 -10.87 -10.26 10.82
N ARG A 108 -11.36 -11.50 10.98
CA ARG A 108 -11.62 -12.41 9.84
C ARG A 108 -12.74 -11.93 8.94
N GLU A 109 -13.75 -11.27 9.51
CA GLU A 109 -14.85 -10.69 8.76
C GLU A 109 -14.40 -9.48 7.95
N LEU A 110 -13.56 -8.60 8.52
CA LEU A 110 -12.94 -7.51 7.79
C LEU A 110 -12.18 -8.02 6.56
N ARG A 111 -11.32 -9.04 6.74
CA ARG A 111 -10.60 -9.64 5.61
C ARG A 111 -11.55 -10.16 4.54
N ARG A 112 -12.61 -10.87 4.95
CA ARG A 112 -13.61 -11.42 4.02
C ARG A 112 -14.28 -10.32 3.22
N VAL A 113 -14.81 -9.28 3.89
CA VAL A 113 -15.49 -8.14 3.24
C VAL A 113 -14.53 -7.42 2.29
N PHE A 114 -13.29 -7.20 2.72
CA PHE A 114 -12.25 -6.59 1.89
C PHE A 114 -11.99 -7.41 0.63
N GLN A 115 -11.73 -8.72 0.76
CA GLN A 115 -11.46 -9.60 -0.38
C GLN A 115 -12.66 -9.76 -1.31
N ASP A 116 -13.88 -9.82 -0.76
CA ASP A 116 -15.10 -9.93 -1.58
C ASP A 116 -15.32 -8.65 -2.40
N ALA A 117 -15.13 -7.47 -1.81
CA ALA A 117 -15.20 -6.20 -2.53
C ALA A 117 -14.12 -6.07 -3.62
N CYS A 118 -12.88 -6.52 -3.35
CA CYS A 118 -11.82 -6.55 -4.35
C CYS A 118 -12.12 -7.55 -5.49
N ARG A 119 -12.71 -8.70 -5.17
CA ARG A 119 -13.13 -9.69 -6.18
C ARG A 119 -14.18 -9.13 -7.12
N ASP A 120 -15.17 -8.44 -6.57
CA ASP A 120 -16.19 -7.77 -7.35
C ASP A 120 -15.60 -6.76 -8.35
N LEU A 121 -14.61 -5.98 -7.92
CA LEU A 121 -13.91 -5.03 -8.78
C LEU A 121 -13.01 -5.71 -9.82
N CYS A 122 -12.41 -6.87 -9.52
CA CYS A 122 -11.69 -7.65 -10.52
C CYS A 122 -12.61 -8.22 -11.62
N GLU A 123 -13.90 -8.42 -11.32
CA GLU A 123 -14.90 -8.99 -12.25
C GLU A 123 -15.62 -7.88 -13.04
N HIS A 124 -15.88 -6.73 -12.42
CA HIS A 124 -16.71 -5.67 -13.00
C HIS A 124 -15.93 -4.41 -13.39
N GLY A 125 -14.66 -4.35 -13.04
CA GLY A 125 -13.76 -3.23 -13.35
C GLY A 125 -13.56 -2.27 -12.19
N VAL A 126 -12.35 -1.75 -12.08
CA VAL A 126 -12.00 -0.64 -11.18
C VAL A 126 -12.47 0.68 -11.82
N PRO A 127 -13.10 1.62 -11.08
CA PRO A 127 -13.60 2.86 -11.66
C PRO A 127 -12.50 3.69 -12.33
N ARG A 128 -12.44 3.67 -13.67
CA ARG A 128 -11.41 4.31 -14.49
C ARG A 128 -11.24 5.80 -14.20
N GLU A 129 -12.36 6.55 -14.14
CA GLU A 129 -12.34 7.99 -13.89
C GLU A 129 -11.64 8.32 -12.56
N ARG A 130 -11.78 7.44 -11.56
CA ARG A 130 -11.13 7.59 -10.27
C ARG A 130 -9.63 7.36 -10.37
N LEU A 131 -9.18 6.32 -11.07
CA LEU A 131 -7.77 6.06 -11.33
C LEU A 131 -7.12 7.23 -12.08
N GLU A 132 -7.77 7.73 -13.14
CA GLU A 132 -7.29 8.86 -13.93
C GLU A 132 -7.16 10.15 -13.11
N ALA A 133 -8.13 10.41 -12.24
CA ALA A 133 -8.10 11.57 -11.34
C ALA A 133 -6.92 11.49 -10.35
N ILE A 134 -6.68 10.32 -9.76
CA ILE A 134 -5.58 10.12 -8.81
C ILE A 134 -4.23 10.20 -9.53
N ILE A 135 -4.06 9.55 -10.68
CA ILE A 135 -2.85 9.66 -11.51
C ILE A 135 -2.54 11.13 -11.80
N SER A 136 -3.56 11.91 -12.15
CA SER A 136 -3.38 13.33 -12.49
C SER A 136 -3.05 14.17 -11.28
N SER A 137 -3.68 13.92 -10.12
CA SER A 137 -3.41 14.61 -8.87
C SER A 137 -1.99 14.33 -8.38
N ASN A 138 -1.61 13.06 -8.29
CA ASN A 138 -0.30 12.66 -7.79
C ASN A 138 0.84 13.19 -8.67
N GLU A 139 0.68 13.12 -9.99
CA GLU A 139 1.68 13.69 -10.91
C GLU A 139 1.76 15.22 -10.79
N TYR A 140 0.62 15.90 -10.60
CA TYR A 140 0.60 17.33 -10.38
C TYR A 140 1.36 17.73 -9.10
N ASP A 141 1.11 17.04 -7.98
CA ASP A 141 1.75 17.30 -6.70
C ASP A 141 3.27 17.09 -6.77
N LEU A 142 3.72 16.01 -7.43
CA LEU A 142 5.14 15.76 -7.70
C LEU A 142 5.77 16.87 -8.56
N ARG A 143 5.08 17.38 -9.58
CA ARG A 143 5.57 18.47 -10.44
C ARG A 143 5.61 19.81 -9.72
N GLN A 144 4.65 20.06 -8.82
CA GLN A 144 4.63 21.27 -8.00
C GLN A 144 5.64 21.22 -6.85
N ARG A 145 6.21 20.04 -6.56
CA ARG A 145 7.08 19.78 -5.42
C ARG A 145 6.43 20.13 -4.08
N ASP A 146 5.13 19.87 -3.98
CA ASP A 146 4.37 20.07 -2.73
C ASP A 146 4.54 18.86 -1.81
N TYR A 147 5.74 18.74 -1.27
CA TYR A 147 6.09 17.62 -0.38
C TYR A 147 5.74 17.88 1.10
N GLY A 148 5.26 19.08 1.45
CA GLY A 148 5.05 19.47 2.84
C GLY A 148 6.33 19.62 3.67
N ILE A 149 7.50 19.36 3.08
CA ILE A 149 8.85 19.46 3.67
C ILE A 149 9.80 20.11 2.65
N ALA A 150 11.02 20.46 3.06
CA ALA A 150 12.01 21.04 2.16
C ALA A 150 12.35 20.10 0.99
N ASP A 151 12.32 20.61 -0.24
CA ASP A 151 12.56 19.84 -1.48
C ASP A 151 13.79 18.94 -1.42
N GLY A 152 14.92 19.45 -0.90
CA GLY A 152 16.15 18.67 -0.81
C GLY A 152 16.03 17.45 0.11
N VAL A 153 15.21 17.55 1.15
CA VAL A 153 14.94 16.43 2.08
C VAL A 153 14.03 15.39 1.39
N ALA A 154 12.95 15.85 0.75
CA ALA A 154 12.05 14.96 0.03
C ALA A 154 12.77 14.18 -1.06
N ILE A 155 13.52 14.88 -1.94
CA ILE A 155 14.30 14.26 -3.02
C ILE A 155 15.35 13.28 -2.46
N ALA A 156 15.99 13.59 -1.34
CA ALA A 156 16.94 12.69 -0.70
C ALA A 156 16.27 11.43 -0.15
N CYS A 157 15.10 11.56 0.48
CA CYS A 157 14.31 10.42 0.95
C CYS A 157 13.84 9.54 -0.22
N ASP A 158 13.36 10.15 -1.29
CA ASP A 158 12.96 9.42 -2.50
C ASP A 158 14.15 8.64 -3.11
N ALA A 159 15.30 9.28 -3.25
CA ALA A 159 16.50 8.62 -3.75
C ALA A 159 16.91 7.43 -2.85
N LEU A 160 16.86 7.62 -1.53
CA LEU A 160 17.21 6.58 -0.56
C LEU A 160 16.23 5.40 -0.58
N SER A 161 14.96 5.61 -0.93
CA SER A 161 13.95 4.54 -0.96
C SER A 161 14.29 3.37 -1.89
N THR A 162 15.17 3.59 -2.86
CA THR A 162 15.67 2.56 -3.78
C THR A 162 17.18 2.34 -3.66
N TRP A 163 17.95 3.40 -3.43
CA TRP A 163 19.41 3.32 -3.34
C TRP A 163 19.91 2.49 -2.16
N LEU A 164 19.18 2.45 -1.04
CA LEU A 164 19.53 1.61 0.10
C LEU A 164 19.55 0.11 -0.23
N TYR A 165 18.89 -0.30 -1.29
CA TYR A 165 18.72 -1.70 -1.68
C TYR A 165 19.49 -2.09 -2.95
N ASP A 166 19.87 -1.10 -3.77
CA ASP A 166 20.63 -1.32 -4.99
C ASP A 166 21.46 -0.06 -5.32
N ASP A 167 22.78 -0.20 -5.40
CA ASP A 167 23.69 0.91 -5.69
C ASP A 167 23.44 1.56 -7.05
N ASP A 168 22.91 0.81 -8.03
CA ASP A 168 22.59 1.30 -9.36
C ASP A 168 21.23 2.01 -9.41
N ALA A 169 20.42 1.92 -8.34
CA ALA A 169 19.08 2.44 -8.27
C ALA A 169 18.96 3.84 -7.61
N ALA A 170 20.08 4.56 -7.39
CA ALA A 170 20.11 5.85 -6.69
C ALA A 170 19.17 6.93 -7.28
N THR A 171 18.85 6.87 -8.57
CA THR A 171 17.95 7.83 -9.23
C THR A 171 16.65 7.20 -9.71
N LEU A 172 16.40 5.94 -9.37
CA LEU A 172 15.24 5.19 -9.89
C LEU A 172 13.92 5.82 -9.42
N ALA A 173 13.82 6.13 -8.13
CA ALA A 173 12.62 6.74 -7.56
C ALA A 173 12.33 8.15 -8.10
N LEU A 174 13.35 8.87 -8.56
CA LEU A 174 13.21 10.22 -9.10
C LEU A 174 12.69 10.26 -10.55
N LYS A 175 12.67 9.11 -11.24
CA LYS A 175 12.23 8.98 -12.65
C LYS A 175 10.74 8.61 -12.74
N TYR A 176 9.88 9.37 -12.08
CA TYR A 176 8.44 9.07 -12.02
C TYR A 176 7.69 9.39 -13.33
N GLY A 177 8.10 10.40 -14.10
CA GLY A 177 7.37 10.85 -15.29
C GLY A 177 7.02 9.74 -16.28
N PRO A 178 8.00 8.94 -16.78
CA PRO A 178 7.73 7.82 -17.66
C PRO A 178 6.75 6.79 -17.06
N VAL A 179 6.82 6.55 -15.75
CA VAL A 179 5.93 5.60 -15.07
C VAL A 179 4.47 6.09 -15.12
N TYR A 180 4.23 7.37 -14.87
CA TYR A 180 2.88 7.94 -14.97
C TYR A 180 2.33 7.92 -16.40
N GLU A 181 3.20 8.13 -17.42
CA GLU A 181 2.81 7.98 -18.83
C GLU A 181 2.39 6.54 -19.17
N GLU A 182 3.16 5.55 -18.71
CA GLU A 182 2.82 4.15 -18.87
C GLU A 182 1.50 3.82 -18.18
N LEU A 183 1.29 4.24 -16.92
CA LEU A 183 0.07 3.95 -16.16
C LEU A 183 -1.17 4.57 -16.80
N ARG A 184 -1.05 5.73 -17.45
CA ARG A 184 -2.15 6.29 -18.26
C ARG A 184 -2.49 5.40 -19.45
N GLY A 185 -1.49 4.81 -20.08
CA GLY A 185 -1.70 3.86 -21.17
C GLY A 185 -2.40 2.57 -20.72
N GLU A 186 -2.24 2.19 -19.47
CA GLU A 186 -2.87 0.99 -18.89
C GLU A 186 -4.36 1.18 -18.52
N LEU A 187 -4.86 2.43 -18.47
CA LEU A 187 -6.24 2.71 -18.06
C LEU A 187 -7.32 2.11 -18.99
N ASP A 188 -6.98 1.80 -20.24
CA ASP A 188 -7.89 1.18 -21.21
C ASP A 188 -7.82 -0.35 -21.22
N GLY A 189 -6.88 -0.92 -20.42
CA GLY A 189 -6.66 -2.37 -20.31
C GLY A 189 -7.21 -2.95 -19.00
N SER A 190 -6.76 -4.16 -18.68
CA SER A 190 -7.09 -4.88 -17.42
C SER A 190 -5.97 -4.78 -16.37
N TYR A 191 -4.98 -3.94 -16.59
CA TYR A 191 -3.78 -3.90 -15.74
C TYR A 191 -4.09 -3.69 -14.26
N PHE A 192 -5.00 -2.77 -13.92
CA PHE A 192 -5.34 -2.48 -12.54
C PHE A 192 -6.18 -3.57 -11.88
N GLU A 193 -7.05 -4.24 -12.64
CA GLU A 193 -7.80 -5.41 -12.17
C GLU A 193 -6.89 -6.62 -11.95
N ASP A 194 -5.93 -6.85 -12.84
CA ASP A 194 -4.96 -7.92 -12.73
C ASP A 194 -4.00 -7.66 -11.55
N LEU A 195 -3.53 -6.41 -11.39
CA LEU A 195 -2.75 -6.01 -10.24
C LEU A 195 -3.52 -6.18 -8.92
N LEU A 196 -4.81 -5.79 -8.88
CA LEU A 196 -5.67 -5.98 -7.71
C LEU A 196 -5.80 -7.46 -7.34
N ARG A 197 -5.99 -8.30 -8.36
CA ARG A 197 -6.07 -9.76 -8.15
C ARG A 197 -4.78 -10.32 -7.56
N GLU A 198 -3.65 -9.96 -8.13
CA GLU A 198 -2.33 -10.39 -7.63
C GLU A 198 -2.07 -9.89 -6.22
N LEU A 199 -2.34 -8.60 -5.92
CA LEU A 199 -2.02 -7.99 -4.63
C LEU A 199 -2.94 -8.44 -3.50
N VAL A 200 -4.18 -8.85 -3.78
CA VAL A 200 -5.19 -9.11 -2.75
C VAL A 200 -5.70 -10.55 -2.76
N LEU A 201 -6.03 -11.10 -3.92
CA LEU A 201 -6.69 -12.40 -4.01
C LEU A 201 -5.70 -13.56 -4.09
N GLU A 202 -4.56 -13.34 -4.74
CA GLU A 202 -3.51 -14.35 -4.96
C GLU A 202 -2.28 -14.13 -4.08
N ASN A 203 -2.26 -13.04 -3.29
CA ASN A 203 -1.16 -12.72 -2.41
C ASN A 203 -1.21 -13.56 -1.14
N ASP A 204 -0.19 -14.38 -0.94
CA ASP A 204 0.02 -15.18 0.27
C ASP A 204 0.88 -14.45 1.35
N HIS A 205 1.40 -13.25 1.01
CA HIS A 205 2.19 -12.44 1.93
C HIS A 205 1.32 -11.37 2.61
N MET A 206 0.43 -11.83 3.46
CA MET A 206 -0.52 -11.02 4.21
C MET A 206 -0.42 -11.28 5.71
N ALA A 207 -0.71 -10.25 6.51
CA ALA A 207 -0.84 -10.36 7.96
C ALA A 207 -2.14 -9.71 8.45
N LEU A 208 -2.77 -10.30 9.46
CA LEU A 208 -3.99 -9.81 10.09
C LEU A 208 -3.74 -9.66 11.59
N VAL A 209 -3.88 -8.44 12.11
CA VAL A 209 -3.60 -8.11 13.51
C VAL A 209 -4.83 -7.44 14.13
N GLU A 210 -5.23 -7.91 15.31
CA GLU A 210 -6.25 -7.28 16.15
C GLU A 210 -5.60 -6.74 17.42
N LEU A 211 -5.82 -5.45 17.72
CA LEU A 211 -5.29 -4.73 18.88
C LEU A 211 -6.44 -4.17 19.72
#